data_f3e3115f01b7ba3c5fb2302d8c36b3ce
#
_entry.id   f3e3115f01b7ba3c5fb2302d8c36b3ce
#
_cell.length_a   1.000
_cell.length_b   1.000
_cell.length_c   1.000
_cell.angle_alpha   90.00
_cell.angle_beta   90.00
_cell.angle_gamma   90.00
#
_symmetry.space_group_name_H-M   'P 1'
#
loop_
_entity.id
_entity.type
_entity.pdbx_description
1 polymer ?
#
loop_
_entity_poly.entity_id
_entity_poly.type
_entity_poly.pdbx_seq_one_letter_code
_entity_poly.pdbx_strand_id
1 'polypeptide(L)'
;MKKNSTFWHNTDIATEQQFYDFISDFTNNDLISPNKAQRENKLDPPEFSDLYYLYKTTRESYVVSILEFGSGYSTLIFGVALYQNYLQFGQDYLRECRHPNAFQLLTIDASPYFLKTSLERIPEEVQKFITPHSSQIELFEFGGPGGQIVNRWEDLPNFTPDLIYIDGPDPEQITTKINGYKSENFSLPMSADVLQREYFLWHGTQLIMDGRGANAEFLRINLKRDWHYLKDNFSDRHIFKLSSEPWGYFANQHSIFKTRLAERKLPWVASRKDYLSKSLGR
;
A
#
# COMPACT_ATOMS: atom_id res chain seq x y z
N MET A 1 12.70 27.41 4.53
CA MET A 1 11.43 28.14 4.79
C MET A 1 10.50 27.18 5.50
N LYS A 2 10.10 27.47 6.74
CA LYS A 2 9.06 26.66 7.44
C LYS A 2 7.73 26.95 6.73
N LYS A 3 7.30 26.08 5.83
CA LYS A 3 5.98 26.16 5.20
C LYS A 3 4.93 25.72 6.22
N ASN A 4 3.81 26.41 6.23
CA ASN A 4 2.72 26.34 7.19
C ASN A 4 2.31 24.89 7.53
N SER A 5 2.61 24.48 8.76
CA SER A 5 2.30 23.18 9.34
C SER A 5 0.79 22.88 9.48
N THR A 6 -0.08 23.80 9.13
CA THR A 6 -1.53 23.68 9.26
C THR A 6 -2.21 22.94 8.11
N PHE A 7 -1.54 22.77 6.98
CA PHE A 7 -2.12 22.14 5.79
C PHE A 7 -2.40 20.64 5.95
N TRP A 8 -1.56 19.95 6.73
CA TRP A 8 -1.71 18.51 7.01
C TRP A 8 -2.88 18.16 7.89
N HIS A 9 -3.32 19.10 8.71
CA HIS A 9 -4.26 18.83 9.78
C HIS A 9 -5.73 18.86 9.33
N ASN A 10 -6.06 19.48 8.21
CA ASN A 10 -7.44 19.88 7.94
C ASN A 10 -7.99 19.50 6.57
N THR A 11 -7.27 18.80 5.71
CA THR A 11 -7.74 18.64 4.34
C THR A 11 -8.15 17.21 4.03
N ASP A 12 -9.45 16.99 3.96
CA ASP A 12 -9.99 16.02 3.03
C ASP A 12 -9.68 16.58 1.63
N ILE A 13 -8.61 16.09 1.03
CA ILE A 13 -8.28 16.35 -0.37
C ILE A 13 -9.35 15.66 -1.20
N ALA A 14 -10.34 16.42 -1.61
CA ALA A 14 -11.54 15.88 -2.27
C ALA A 14 -11.37 15.79 -3.78
N THR A 15 -10.42 16.54 -4.36
CA THR A 15 -10.21 16.58 -5.80
C THR A 15 -8.77 16.30 -6.18
N GLU A 16 -8.57 15.80 -7.40
CA GLU A 16 -7.23 15.55 -7.96
C GLU A 16 -6.41 16.84 -8.05
N GLN A 17 -7.04 17.98 -8.35
CA GLN A 17 -6.36 19.28 -8.39
C GLN A 17 -5.86 19.70 -6.99
N GLN A 18 -6.65 19.51 -5.94
CA GLN A 18 -6.22 19.79 -4.57
C GLN A 18 -5.04 18.89 -4.17
N PHE A 19 -5.07 17.63 -4.60
CA PHE A 19 -3.98 16.71 -4.38
C PHE A 19 -2.72 17.12 -5.14
N TYR A 20 -2.86 17.57 -6.39
CA TYR A 20 -1.76 18.09 -7.18
C TYR A 20 -1.10 19.29 -6.49
N ASP A 21 -1.89 20.27 -6.07
CA ASP A 21 -1.40 21.47 -5.38
C ASP A 21 -0.65 21.08 -4.10
N PHE A 22 -1.21 20.14 -3.35
CA PHE A 22 -0.64 19.60 -2.14
C PHE A 22 0.73 18.93 -2.40
N ILE A 23 0.85 18.01 -3.35
CA ILE A 23 2.08 17.32 -3.67
C ILE A 23 3.13 18.28 -4.23
N SER A 24 2.73 19.21 -5.08
CA SER A 24 3.63 20.21 -5.68
C SER A 24 4.34 21.06 -4.61
N ASP A 25 3.66 21.37 -3.52
CA ASP A 25 4.23 22.07 -2.37
C ASP A 25 5.32 21.27 -1.67
N PHE A 26 5.25 19.93 -1.67
CA PHE A 26 6.23 19.04 -1.04
C PHE A 26 7.43 18.74 -1.89
N THR A 27 7.21 18.64 -3.16
CA THR A 27 8.24 18.18 -4.08
C THR A 27 9.10 19.33 -4.58
N ASN A 28 8.88 20.57 -4.09
CA ASN A 28 9.59 21.78 -4.55
C ASN A 28 9.63 21.91 -6.07
N ASN A 29 8.56 21.45 -6.78
CA ASN A 29 8.49 21.34 -8.23
C ASN A 29 9.48 20.32 -8.86
N ASP A 30 10.14 19.47 -8.10
CA ASP A 30 11.00 18.41 -8.65
C ASP A 30 10.21 17.38 -9.48
N LEU A 31 8.90 17.29 -9.27
CA LEU A 31 8.00 16.44 -10.07
C LEU A 31 7.72 16.97 -11.48
N ILE A 32 8.05 18.23 -11.78
CA ILE A 32 7.66 18.87 -13.04
C ILE A 32 8.68 18.65 -14.16
N SER A 33 9.85 18.09 -13.89
CA SER A 33 10.91 17.93 -14.91
C SER A 33 11.39 16.50 -15.08
N PRO A 34 10.74 15.69 -15.93
CA PRO A 34 11.22 14.35 -16.28
C PRO A 34 12.69 14.31 -16.72
N ASN A 35 13.12 15.38 -17.41
CA ASN A 35 14.49 15.49 -17.95
C ASN A 35 15.58 15.67 -16.89
N LYS A 36 15.24 16.11 -15.68
CA LYS A 36 16.21 16.34 -14.61
C LYS A 36 16.43 15.10 -13.75
N ALA A 37 15.37 14.31 -13.51
CA ALA A 37 15.43 13.06 -12.76
C ALA A 37 16.24 11.97 -13.48
N GLN A 38 16.08 11.83 -14.79
CA GLN A 38 16.83 10.88 -15.61
C GLN A 38 18.35 11.19 -15.68
N ARG A 39 18.75 12.45 -15.51
CA ARG A 39 20.16 12.86 -15.60
C ARG A 39 20.98 12.65 -14.33
N GLU A 40 20.34 12.38 -13.20
CA GLU A 40 20.98 12.38 -11.89
C GLU A 40 20.83 11.06 -11.10
N ASN A 41 20.46 9.92 -11.70
CA ASN A 41 20.13 8.67 -11.02
C ASN A 41 19.06 8.84 -9.92
N LYS A 42 18.11 9.73 -10.12
CA LYS A 42 17.00 9.96 -9.21
C LYS A 42 15.80 9.11 -9.58
N LEU A 43 14.94 8.89 -8.58
CA LEU A 43 13.65 8.22 -8.73
C LEU A 43 12.90 8.73 -9.97
N ASP A 44 12.33 7.81 -10.73
CA ASP A 44 11.45 8.16 -11.84
C ASP A 44 10.32 9.08 -11.36
N PRO A 45 9.95 10.10 -12.15
CA PRO A 45 8.85 10.99 -11.77
C PRO A 45 7.57 10.16 -11.71
N PRO A 46 6.83 10.21 -10.56
CA PRO A 46 5.61 9.44 -10.42
C PRO A 46 4.50 9.99 -11.30
N GLU A 47 3.62 9.13 -11.73
CA GLU A 47 2.36 9.55 -12.31
C GLU A 47 1.42 10.07 -11.21
N PHE A 48 0.96 11.30 -11.34
CA PHE A 48 0.07 11.93 -10.34
C PHE A 48 -1.22 11.17 -10.11
N SER A 49 -1.81 10.63 -11.19
CA SER A 49 -3.01 9.82 -11.14
C SER A 49 -2.85 8.62 -10.22
N ASP A 50 -1.68 7.99 -10.23
CA ASP A 50 -1.39 6.82 -9.39
C ASP A 50 -1.20 7.21 -7.95
N LEU A 51 -0.44 8.27 -7.68
CA LEU A 51 -0.31 8.79 -6.33
C LEU A 51 -1.65 9.23 -5.73
N TYR A 52 -2.51 9.89 -6.52
CA TYR A 52 -3.85 10.27 -6.09
C TYR A 52 -4.73 9.05 -5.80
N TYR A 53 -4.65 8.03 -6.64
CA TYR A 53 -5.35 6.77 -6.42
C TYR A 53 -4.91 6.09 -5.11
N LEU A 54 -3.60 6.01 -4.83
CA LEU A 54 -3.06 5.44 -3.60
C LEU A 54 -3.53 6.23 -2.37
N TYR A 55 -3.46 7.55 -2.44
CA TYR A 55 -3.98 8.44 -1.40
C TYR A 55 -5.46 8.17 -1.13
N LYS A 56 -6.28 8.26 -2.17
CA LYS A 56 -7.72 8.08 -2.09
C LYS A 56 -8.11 6.72 -1.55
N THR A 57 -7.47 5.65 -2.06
CA THR A 57 -7.72 4.29 -1.60
C THR A 57 -7.39 4.14 -0.12
N THR A 58 -6.27 4.68 0.34
CA THR A 58 -5.87 4.65 1.76
C THR A 58 -6.88 5.37 2.64
N ARG A 59 -7.38 6.53 2.21
CA ARG A 59 -8.36 7.34 2.96
C ARG A 59 -9.75 6.72 2.96
N GLU A 60 -10.27 6.35 1.81
CA GLU A 60 -11.64 5.85 1.64
C GLU A 60 -11.82 4.44 2.19
N SER A 61 -10.76 3.62 2.18
CA SER A 61 -10.79 2.28 2.78
C SER A 61 -10.43 2.27 4.26
N TYR A 62 -10.21 3.43 4.89
CA TYR A 62 -9.84 3.54 6.32
C TYR A 62 -8.65 2.66 6.69
N VAL A 63 -7.63 2.69 5.85
CA VAL A 63 -6.41 1.91 6.04
C VAL A 63 -5.70 2.36 7.31
N VAL A 64 -5.26 1.40 8.15
CA VAL A 64 -4.51 1.66 9.38
C VAL A 64 -3.10 1.11 9.34
N SER A 65 -2.77 0.25 8.37
CA SER A 65 -1.43 -0.33 8.23
C SER A 65 -1.11 -0.61 6.78
N ILE A 66 0.12 -0.28 6.38
CA ILE A 66 0.56 -0.42 4.98
C ILE A 66 1.90 -1.13 4.94
N LEU A 67 2.02 -2.11 4.06
CA LEU A 67 3.27 -2.75 3.67
C LEU A 67 3.60 -2.33 2.23
N GLU A 68 4.72 -1.64 2.06
CA GLU A 68 5.18 -1.14 0.78
C GLU A 68 6.49 -1.84 0.39
N PHE A 69 6.50 -2.42 -0.79
CA PHE A 69 7.68 -2.99 -1.43
C PHE A 69 8.20 -2.05 -2.53
N GLY A 70 9.36 -1.47 -2.32
CA GLY A 70 9.91 -0.34 -3.06
C GLY A 70 9.58 0.99 -2.37
N SER A 71 10.58 1.83 -2.14
CA SER A 71 10.39 3.14 -1.50
C SER A 71 10.43 4.27 -2.54
N GLY A 72 9.59 5.28 -2.35
CA GLY A 72 9.53 6.38 -3.30
C GLY A 72 8.61 7.52 -2.90
N TYR A 73 7.96 8.12 -3.88
CA TYR A 73 6.93 9.13 -3.65
C TYR A 73 5.67 8.53 -3.02
N SER A 74 5.37 7.26 -3.32
CA SER A 74 4.29 6.51 -2.69
C SER A 74 4.45 6.45 -1.16
N THR A 75 5.68 6.33 -0.65
CA THR A 75 5.98 6.36 0.79
C THR A 75 5.48 7.65 1.45
N LEU A 76 5.73 8.82 0.83
CA LEU A 76 5.20 10.10 1.30
C LEU A 76 3.67 10.09 1.34
N ILE A 77 3.05 9.65 0.25
CA ILE A 77 1.60 9.65 0.08
C ILE A 77 0.92 8.75 1.12
N PHE A 78 1.42 7.54 1.29
CA PHE A 78 0.93 6.61 2.29
C PHE A 78 1.11 7.14 3.72
N GLY A 79 2.29 7.70 4.02
CA GLY A 79 2.56 8.31 5.33
C GLY A 79 1.58 9.41 5.67
N VAL A 80 1.32 10.33 4.73
CA VAL A 80 0.35 11.41 4.90
C VAL A 80 -1.07 10.89 5.07
N ALA A 81 -1.48 9.95 4.23
CA ALA A 81 -2.84 9.39 4.31
C ALA A 81 -3.07 8.64 5.64
N LEU A 82 -2.08 7.89 6.13
CA LEU A 82 -2.13 7.24 7.45
C LEU A 82 -2.19 8.26 8.59
N TYR A 83 -1.36 9.31 8.54
CA TYR A 83 -1.40 10.39 9.52
C TYR A 83 -2.78 11.04 9.59
N GLN A 84 -3.39 11.35 8.45
CA GLN A 84 -4.74 11.91 8.39
C GLN A 84 -5.80 10.92 8.92
N ASN A 85 -5.67 9.62 8.62
CA ASN A 85 -6.53 8.59 9.19
C ASN A 85 -6.41 8.53 10.72
N TYR A 86 -5.17 8.63 11.23
CA TYR A 86 -4.94 8.70 12.67
C TYR A 86 -5.62 9.93 13.30
N LEU A 87 -5.50 11.12 12.70
CA LEU A 87 -6.17 12.32 13.18
C LEU A 87 -7.68 12.19 13.19
N GLN A 88 -8.24 11.54 12.17
CA GLN A 88 -9.68 11.43 11.97
C GLN A 88 -10.34 10.42 12.92
N PHE A 89 -9.76 9.24 13.10
CA PHE A 89 -10.38 8.15 13.85
C PHE A 89 -9.41 7.32 14.70
N GLY A 90 -8.13 7.70 14.78
CA GLY A 90 -7.10 6.88 15.42
C GLY A 90 -7.35 6.62 16.89
N GLN A 91 -7.81 7.61 17.65
CA GLN A 91 -8.11 7.45 19.07
C GLN A 91 -9.24 6.44 19.31
N ASP A 92 -10.30 6.50 18.50
CA ASP A 92 -11.40 5.54 18.58
C ASP A 92 -10.95 4.14 18.20
N TYR A 93 -10.15 4.04 17.12
CA TYR A 93 -9.62 2.76 16.67
C TYR A 93 -8.76 2.09 17.74
N LEU A 94 -7.79 2.80 18.32
CA LEU A 94 -6.87 2.27 19.33
C LEU A 94 -7.59 1.87 20.63
N ARG A 95 -8.73 2.49 20.94
CA ARG A 95 -9.56 2.12 22.08
C ARG A 95 -10.35 0.84 21.83
N GLU A 96 -10.82 0.61 20.61
CA GLU A 96 -11.75 -0.47 20.28
C GLU A 96 -11.09 -1.68 19.62
N CYS A 97 -9.97 -1.48 18.95
CA CYS A 97 -9.29 -2.50 18.17
C CYS A 97 -7.88 -2.76 18.68
N ARG A 98 -7.47 -4.03 18.66
CA ARG A 98 -6.09 -4.44 18.91
C ARG A 98 -5.45 -4.86 17.60
N HIS A 99 -4.71 -3.94 17.01
CA HIS A 99 -3.95 -4.18 15.78
C HIS A 99 -2.46 -4.07 16.07
N PRO A 100 -1.63 -5.06 15.69
CA PRO A 100 -0.20 -5.05 16.06
C PRO A 100 0.57 -3.89 15.42
N ASN A 101 0.11 -3.42 14.27
CA ASN A 101 0.78 -2.39 13.47
C ASN A 101 -0.17 -1.21 13.15
N ALA A 102 -1.02 -0.82 14.12
CA ALA A 102 -1.97 0.27 13.91
C ALA A 102 -1.26 1.58 13.57
N PHE A 103 -1.67 2.22 12.49
CA PHE A 103 -1.13 3.47 11.96
C PHE A 103 0.37 3.41 11.66
N GLN A 104 0.80 2.29 11.04
CA GLN A 104 2.19 2.10 10.61
C GLN A 104 2.27 1.85 9.11
N LEU A 105 3.25 2.46 8.48
CA LEU A 105 3.75 2.14 7.15
C LEU A 105 5.10 1.44 7.31
N LEU A 106 5.19 0.19 6.92
CA LEU A 106 6.46 -0.51 6.73
C LEU A 106 6.84 -0.38 5.26
N THR A 107 7.89 0.39 4.96
CA THR A 107 8.44 0.51 3.61
C THR A 107 9.75 -0.25 3.50
N ILE A 108 9.87 -1.11 2.50
CA ILE A 108 10.99 -2.03 2.31
C ILE A 108 11.67 -1.74 0.99
N ASP A 109 12.99 -1.61 1.03
CA ASP A 109 13.79 -1.39 -0.17
C ASP A 109 15.16 -2.07 -0.06
N ALA A 110 15.70 -2.54 -1.18
CA ALA A 110 17.05 -3.09 -1.23
C ALA A 110 18.12 -2.00 -1.17
N SER A 111 17.77 -0.77 -1.49
CA SER A 111 18.67 0.39 -1.51
C SER A 111 18.48 1.25 -0.26
N PRO A 112 19.44 1.27 0.68
CA PRO A 112 19.42 2.21 1.81
C PRO A 112 19.43 3.68 1.35
N TYR A 113 19.95 3.95 0.17
CA TYR A 113 19.95 5.29 -0.41
C TYR A 113 18.54 5.75 -0.78
N PHE A 114 17.73 4.88 -1.41
CA PHE A 114 16.35 5.22 -1.77
C PHE A 114 15.47 5.39 -0.52
N LEU A 115 15.62 4.51 0.47
CA LEU A 115 14.95 4.66 1.76
C LEU A 115 15.25 6.01 2.40
N LYS A 116 16.53 6.37 2.49
CA LYS A 116 16.94 7.65 3.06
C LYS A 116 16.38 8.84 2.28
N THR A 117 16.53 8.84 0.97
CA THR A 117 16.06 9.93 0.09
C THR A 117 14.53 10.09 0.16
N SER A 118 13.79 8.99 0.24
CA SER A 118 12.33 9.02 0.40
C SER A 118 11.93 9.64 1.73
N LEU A 119 12.60 9.29 2.83
CA LEU A 119 12.31 9.84 4.16
C LEU A 119 12.66 11.32 4.31
N GLU A 120 13.72 11.79 3.69
CA GLU A 120 14.13 13.21 3.76
C GLU A 120 13.09 14.18 3.20
N ARG A 121 12.18 13.68 2.37
CA ARG A 121 11.06 14.48 1.79
C ARG A 121 9.85 14.55 2.72
N ILE A 122 9.78 13.70 3.71
CA ILE A 122 8.60 13.50 4.54
C ILE A 122 8.68 14.39 5.79
N PRO A 123 7.60 15.12 6.15
CA PRO A 123 7.56 15.91 7.37
C PRO A 123 7.80 15.06 8.62
N GLU A 124 8.47 15.62 9.61
CA GLU A 124 8.85 14.92 10.84
C GLU A 124 7.65 14.30 11.58
N GLU A 125 6.52 14.99 11.63
CA GLU A 125 5.30 14.46 12.25
C GLU A 125 4.73 13.24 11.53
N VAL A 126 4.91 13.15 10.21
CA VAL A 126 4.47 12.02 9.38
C VAL A 126 5.46 10.87 9.44
N GLN A 127 6.77 11.17 9.55
CA GLN A 127 7.81 10.14 9.68
C GLN A 127 7.58 9.20 10.86
N LYS A 128 6.91 9.65 11.93
CA LYS A 128 6.58 8.82 13.11
C LYS A 128 5.67 7.63 12.79
N PHE A 129 5.00 7.66 11.65
CA PHE A 129 4.14 6.58 11.15
C PHE A 129 4.86 5.63 10.20
N ILE A 130 6.14 5.88 9.89
CA ILE A 130 6.90 5.16 8.88
C ILE A 130 8.06 4.41 9.52
N THR A 131 8.14 3.13 9.22
CA THR A 131 9.26 2.26 9.58
C THR A 131 9.99 1.86 8.30
N PRO A 132 11.14 2.45 8.01
CA PRO A 132 11.97 2.02 6.88
C PRO A 132 12.68 0.73 7.23
N HIS A 133 12.76 -0.19 6.29
CA HIS A 133 13.45 -1.46 6.44
C HIS A 133 14.27 -1.76 5.19
N SER A 134 15.58 -1.92 5.35
CA SER A 134 16.45 -2.36 4.25
C SER A 134 16.58 -3.88 4.28
N SER A 135 16.24 -4.53 3.19
CA SER A 135 16.36 -5.99 3.04
C SER A 135 16.92 -6.33 1.67
N GLN A 136 17.69 -7.39 1.59
CA GLN A 136 18.14 -7.94 0.32
C GLN A 136 17.04 -8.79 -0.30
N ILE A 137 17.22 -9.08 -1.59
CA ILE A 137 16.26 -9.88 -2.35
C ILE A 137 16.96 -11.14 -2.81
N GLU A 138 16.35 -12.28 -2.56
CA GLU A 138 16.84 -13.57 -3.01
C GLU A 138 15.94 -14.21 -4.06
N LEU A 139 16.54 -15.00 -4.94
CA LEU A 139 15.82 -15.91 -5.84
C LEU A 139 15.64 -17.26 -5.14
N PHE A 140 14.48 -17.89 -5.31
CA PHE A 140 14.23 -19.24 -4.83
C PHE A 140 13.27 -20.01 -5.77
N GLU A 141 13.20 -21.32 -5.62
CA GLU A 141 12.29 -22.19 -6.36
C GLU A 141 10.96 -22.31 -5.62
N PHE A 142 9.93 -21.64 -6.14
CA PHE A 142 8.58 -21.73 -5.61
C PHE A 142 7.95 -23.09 -5.98
N GLY A 143 7.43 -23.81 -5.01
CA GLY A 143 6.89 -25.16 -5.20
C GLY A 143 7.90 -26.27 -4.96
N GLY A 144 9.14 -25.95 -4.57
CA GLY A 144 10.23 -26.90 -4.29
C GLY A 144 11.21 -27.08 -5.45
N PRO A 145 12.14 -28.04 -5.35
CA PRO A 145 13.18 -28.24 -6.37
C PRO A 145 12.63 -28.43 -7.77
N GLY A 146 13.12 -27.66 -8.74
CA GLY A 146 12.63 -27.62 -10.11
C GLY A 146 11.35 -26.82 -10.32
N GLY A 147 10.90 -26.10 -9.30
CA GLY A 147 9.74 -25.20 -9.36
C GLY A 147 10.03 -23.90 -10.10
N GLN A 148 9.06 -23.00 -10.09
CA GLN A 148 9.19 -21.69 -10.70
C GLN A 148 10.19 -20.83 -9.93
N ILE A 149 11.14 -20.21 -10.63
CA ILE A 149 12.08 -19.27 -10.02
C ILE A 149 11.35 -17.95 -9.78
N VAL A 150 11.36 -17.51 -8.54
CA VAL A 150 10.70 -16.28 -8.07
C VAL A 150 11.64 -15.54 -7.11
N ASN A 151 11.28 -14.33 -6.75
CA ASN A 151 12.01 -13.55 -5.75
C ASN A 151 11.20 -13.39 -4.44
N ARG A 152 11.93 -13.09 -3.38
CA ARG A 152 11.38 -12.64 -2.09
C ARG A 152 12.40 -11.79 -1.34
N TRP A 153 11.93 -11.01 -0.40
CA TRP A 153 12.78 -10.30 0.55
C TRP A 153 13.30 -11.26 1.61
N GLU A 154 14.62 -11.19 1.89
CA GLU A 154 15.28 -12.14 2.82
C GLU A 154 14.83 -11.95 4.26
N ASP A 155 14.73 -10.69 4.69
CA ASP A 155 14.39 -10.33 6.06
C ASP A 155 13.17 -9.41 6.08
N LEU A 156 12.00 -10.02 6.09
CA LEU A 156 10.73 -9.31 6.10
C LEU A 156 10.12 -9.36 7.51
N PRO A 157 10.02 -8.21 8.22
CA PRO A 157 9.46 -8.16 9.57
C PRO A 157 8.05 -8.73 9.65
N ASN A 158 7.67 -9.21 10.83
CA ASN A 158 6.30 -9.63 11.07
C ASN A 158 5.39 -8.39 11.09
N PHE A 159 4.51 -8.32 10.12
CA PHE A 159 3.65 -7.16 9.89
C PHE A 159 2.27 -7.62 9.38
N THR A 160 1.21 -6.99 9.87
CA THR A 160 -0.18 -7.27 9.48
C THR A 160 -0.72 -6.07 8.70
N PRO A 161 -0.65 -6.06 7.36
CA PRO A 161 -1.10 -4.93 6.57
C PRO A 161 -2.59 -4.95 6.25
N ASP A 162 -3.20 -3.77 6.19
CA ASP A 162 -4.49 -3.51 5.54
C ASP A 162 -4.35 -3.30 4.04
N LEU A 163 -3.22 -2.70 3.66
CA LEU A 163 -2.86 -2.42 2.29
C LEU A 163 -1.44 -2.92 2.03
N ILE A 164 -1.26 -3.63 0.93
CA ILE A 164 0.04 -4.03 0.40
C ILE A 164 0.21 -3.31 -0.93
N TYR A 165 1.32 -2.62 -1.11
CA TYR A 165 1.69 -2.01 -2.38
C TYR A 165 2.98 -2.62 -2.90
N ILE A 166 2.98 -3.10 -4.14
CA ILE A 166 4.14 -3.73 -4.78
C ILE A 166 4.56 -2.87 -5.97
N ASP A 167 5.66 -2.14 -5.78
CA ASP A 167 6.33 -1.32 -6.79
C ASP A 167 7.81 -1.69 -6.95
N GLY A 168 8.29 -2.60 -6.16
CA GLY A 168 9.64 -3.19 -6.17
C GLY A 168 9.59 -4.72 -6.00
N PRO A 169 10.72 -5.39 -6.11
CA PRO A 169 12.01 -4.90 -6.59
C PRO A 169 12.10 -4.80 -8.11
N ASP A 170 13.02 -3.98 -8.60
CA ASP A 170 13.44 -4.03 -9.98
C ASP A 170 14.40 -5.19 -10.23
N PRO A 171 14.42 -5.79 -11.44
CA PRO A 171 15.28 -6.93 -11.73
C PRO A 171 16.76 -6.70 -11.44
N GLU A 172 17.25 -5.48 -11.60
CA GLU A 172 18.63 -5.08 -11.37
C GLU A 172 19.01 -5.07 -9.87
N GLN A 173 18.03 -4.95 -8.99
CA GLN A 173 18.25 -4.98 -7.54
C GLN A 173 18.48 -6.39 -6.99
N ILE A 174 18.17 -7.43 -7.79
CA ILE A 174 18.30 -8.82 -7.40
C ILE A 174 19.66 -9.33 -7.76
N THR A 175 20.58 -9.41 -6.79
CA THR A 175 21.97 -9.82 -7.00
C THR A 175 22.22 -11.31 -6.82
N THR A 176 21.27 -12.03 -6.21
CA THR A 176 21.37 -13.47 -5.97
C THR A 176 21.27 -14.28 -7.25
N LYS A 177 21.82 -15.50 -7.21
CA LYS A 177 21.77 -16.47 -8.31
C LYS A 177 21.20 -17.78 -7.80
N ILE A 178 20.49 -18.49 -8.67
CA ILE A 178 20.01 -19.83 -8.39
C ILE A 178 20.26 -20.75 -9.60
N ASN A 179 20.87 -21.91 -9.40
CA ASN A 179 21.14 -22.88 -10.47
C ASN A 179 21.83 -22.28 -11.70
N GLY A 180 22.68 -21.27 -11.50
CA GLY A 180 23.34 -20.53 -12.58
C GLY A 180 22.50 -19.42 -13.21
N TYR A 181 21.22 -19.29 -12.88
CA TYR A 181 20.37 -18.20 -13.34
C TYR A 181 20.57 -16.95 -12.49
N LYS A 182 20.53 -15.80 -13.16
CA LYS A 182 20.51 -14.47 -12.54
C LYS A 182 19.19 -13.78 -12.88
N SER A 183 18.77 -12.83 -12.04
CA SER A 183 17.54 -12.06 -12.29
C SER A 183 17.54 -11.32 -13.63
N GLU A 184 18.66 -10.78 -14.04
CA GLU A 184 18.82 -10.13 -15.35
C GLU A 184 18.52 -11.03 -16.56
N ASN A 185 18.55 -12.37 -16.36
CA ASN A 185 18.18 -13.35 -17.37
C ASN A 185 16.65 -13.59 -17.43
N PHE A 186 15.91 -13.10 -16.43
CA PHE A 186 14.46 -13.19 -16.39
C PHE A 186 13.90 -11.78 -16.55
N SER A 187 13.12 -11.58 -17.58
CA SER A 187 12.53 -10.27 -17.86
C SER A 187 11.65 -9.75 -16.71
N LEU A 188 11.11 -10.65 -15.86
CA LEU A 188 10.18 -10.31 -14.80
C LEU A 188 10.21 -11.38 -13.69
N PRO A 189 11.09 -11.26 -12.68
CA PRO A 189 11.02 -12.14 -11.52
C PRO A 189 9.77 -11.84 -10.71
N MET A 190 8.97 -12.88 -10.42
CA MET A 190 7.72 -12.76 -9.67
C MET A 190 7.99 -12.67 -8.17
N SER A 191 7.46 -11.66 -7.49
CA SER A 191 7.53 -11.57 -6.04
C SER A 191 6.54 -12.55 -5.40
N ALA A 192 7.02 -13.40 -4.47
CA ALA A 192 6.22 -14.40 -3.79
C ALA A 192 5.89 -14.06 -2.33
N ASP A 193 6.31 -12.91 -1.83
CA ASP A 193 6.19 -12.54 -0.41
C ASP A 193 4.76 -12.60 0.11
N VAL A 194 3.81 -12.16 -0.69
CA VAL A 194 2.38 -12.18 -0.33
C VAL A 194 1.89 -13.60 -0.11
N LEU A 195 2.34 -14.57 -0.93
CA LEU A 195 1.92 -15.97 -0.83
C LEU A 195 2.36 -16.60 0.50
N GLN A 196 3.54 -16.24 1.02
CA GLN A 196 4.05 -16.73 2.28
C GLN A 196 3.28 -16.18 3.49
N ARG A 197 2.62 -15.03 3.32
CA ARG A 197 1.92 -14.29 4.38
C ARG A 197 0.41 -14.35 4.25
N GLU A 198 -0.12 -14.92 3.17
CA GLU A 198 -1.52 -14.90 2.83
C GLU A 198 -2.45 -15.30 3.99
N TYR A 199 -2.07 -16.35 4.75
CA TYR A 199 -2.88 -16.85 5.86
C TYR A 199 -2.89 -15.94 7.10
N PHE A 200 -1.94 -15.01 7.20
CA PHE A 200 -1.89 -14.02 8.28
C PHE A 200 -2.60 -12.70 7.93
N LEU A 201 -3.00 -12.54 6.67
CA LEU A 201 -3.71 -11.34 6.21
C LEU A 201 -5.15 -11.33 6.73
N TRP A 202 -5.61 -10.15 7.09
CA TRP A 202 -6.96 -9.97 7.60
C TRP A 202 -7.97 -9.72 6.47
N HIS A 203 -9.24 -10.04 6.73
CA HIS A 203 -10.33 -9.74 5.81
C HIS A 203 -10.32 -8.26 5.41
N GLY A 204 -10.49 -8.01 4.11
CA GLY A 204 -10.47 -6.66 3.55
C GLY A 204 -9.09 -6.12 3.21
N THR A 205 -8.00 -6.86 3.51
CA THR A 205 -6.66 -6.49 3.01
C THR A 205 -6.70 -6.28 1.50
N GLN A 206 -6.15 -5.16 1.05
CA GLN A 206 -6.00 -4.84 -0.37
C GLN A 206 -4.53 -5.02 -0.79
N LEU A 207 -4.33 -5.53 -1.99
CA LEU A 207 -3.03 -5.59 -2.64
C LEU A 207 -3.14 -4.81 -3.94
N ILE A 208 -2.24 -3.85 -4.13
CA ILE A 208 -2.16 -3.00 -5.32
C ILE A 208 -0.78 -3.18 -5.94
N MET A 209 -0.77 -3.35 -7.26
CA MET A 209 0.44 -3.44 -8.07
C MET A 209 0.28 -2.53 -9.27
N ASP A 210 1.33 -1.81 -9.61
CA ASP A 210 1.36 -0.91 -10.76
C ASP A 210 2.28 -1.46 -11.84
N GLY A 211 1.76 -1.60 -13.10
CA GLY A 211 2.53 -2.04 -14.24
C GLY A 211 3.16 -3.44 -14.18
N ARG A 212 2.82 -4.27 -13.17
CA ARG A 212 3.44 -5.58 -12.90
C ARG A 212 2.54 -6.76 -13.28
N GLY A 213 2.01 -6.73 -14.52
CA GLY A 213 1.00 -7.69 -14.97
C GLY A 213 1.38 -9.17 -14.83
N ALA A 214 2.64 -9.51 -15.10
CA ALA A 214 3.12 -10.91 -14.95
C ALA A 214 3.14 -11.33 -13.47
N ASN A 215 3.53 -10.46 -12.55
CA ASN A 215 3.50 -10.73 -11.11
C ASN A 215 2.06 -10.83 -10.60
N ALA A 216 1.17 -9.98 -11.09
CA ALA A 216 -0.25 -10.05 -10.75
C ALA A 216 -0.88 -11.38 -11.20
N GLU A 217 -0.56 -11.85 -12.40
CA GLU A 217 -1.04 -13.14 -12.88
C GLU A 217 -0.45 -14.31 -12.06
N PHE A 218 0.84 -14.25 -11.72
CA PHE A 218 1.46 -15.23 -10.83
C PHE A 218 0.73 -15.32 -9.47
N LEU A 219 0.44 -14.17 -8.84
CA LEU A 219 -0.29 -14.15 -7.58
C LEU A 219 -1.73 -14.64 -7.76
N ARG A 220 -2.43 -14.23 -8.83
CA ARG A 220 -3.79 -14.65 -9.12
C ARG A 220 -3.95 -16.18 -9.20
N ILE A 221 -2.93 -16.86 -9.76
CA ILE A 221 -2.93 -18.32 -9.90
C ILE A 221 -2.58 -19.02 -8.57
N ASN A 222 -1.74 -18.40 -7.74
CA ASN A 222 -1.15 -19.08 -6.59
C ASN A 222 -1.78 -18.69 -5.23
N LEU A 223 -2.52 -17.60 -5.13
CA LEU A 223 -3.30 -17.24 -3.94
C LEU A 223 -4.37 -18.32 -3.68
N LYS A 224 -4.55 -18.71 -2.41
CA LYS A 224 -5.39 -19.83 -1.96
C LYS A 224 -6.67 -19.41 -1.28
N ARG A 225 -6.69 -18.21 -0.68
CA ARG A 225 -7.89 -17.67 -0.07
C ARG A 225 -8.76 -16.98 -1.12
N ASP A 226 -9.94 -16.52 -0.72
CA ASP A 226 -10.86 -15.86 -1.64
C ASP A 226 -10.45 -14.41 -1.85
N TRP A 227 -10.00 -14.09 -3.05
CA TRP A 227 -9.60 -12.76 -3.47
C TRP A 227 -10.45 -12.28 -4.63
N HIS A 228 -10.98 -11.08 -4.52
CA HIS A 228 -11.51 -10.37 -5.68
C HIS A 228 -10.36 -9.70 -6.41
N TYR A 229 -10.24 -9.99 -7.69
CA TYR A 229 -9.24 -9.39 -8.57
C TYR A 229 -9.89 -8.46 -9.58
N LEU A 230 -9.32 -7.27 -9.73
CA LEU A 230 -9.68 -6.28 -10.73
C LEU A 230 -8.41 -5.80 -11.43
N LYS A 231 -8.44 -5.76 -12.76
CA LYS A 231 -7.45 -5.06 -13.58
C LYS A 231 -8.05 -3.75 -14.07
N ASP A 232 -7.40 -2.64 -13.73
CA ASP A 232 -7.70 -1.34 -14.33
C ASP A 232 -6.86 -1.16 -15.60
N ASN A 233 -7.51 -1.33 -16.75
CA ASN A 233 -6.82 -1.27 -18.04
C ASN A 233 -6.37 0.14 -18.45
N PHE A 234 -6.88 1.19 -17.83
CA PHE A 234 -6.48 2.56 -18.14
C PHE A 234 -5.16 2.95 -17.48
N SER A 235 -4.94 2.45 -16.27
CA SER A 235 -3.78 2.78 -15.46
C SER A 235 -2.84 1.59 -15.26
N ASP A 236 -3.06 0.47 -15.96
CA ASP A 236 -2.33 -0.81 -15.82
C ASP A 236 -2.16 -1.30 -14.36
N ARG A 237 -3.12 -0.92 -13.50
CA ARG A 237 -3.14 -1.32 -12.09
C ARG A 237 -3.82 -2.66 -11.89
N HIS A 238 -3.24 -3.47 -11.02
CA HIS A 238 -3.80 -4.73 -10.57
C HIS A 238 -4.17 -4.64 -9.10
N ILE A 239 -5.43 -4.91 -8.79
CA ILE A 239 -6.01 -4.74 -7.47
C ILE A 239 -6.58 -6.06 -7.01
N PHE A 240 -6.16 -6.52 -5.83
CA PHE A 240 -6.73 -7.68 -5.16
C PHE A 240 -7.34 -7.23 -3.83
N LYS A 241 -8.47 -7.80 -3.47
CA LYS A 241 -9.11 -7.57 -2.17
C LYS A 241 -9.47 -8.90 -1.55
N LEU A 242 -8.93 -9.15 -0.35
CA LEU A 242 -9.22 -10.37 0.40
C LEU A 242 -10.65 -10.35 0.92
N SER A 243 -11.46 -11.31 0.48
CA SER A 243 -12.89 -11.42 0.81
C SER A 243 -13.23 -12.57 1.74
N SER A 244 -12.27 -13.47 2.02
CA SER A 244 -12.47 -14.53 3.01
C SER A 244 -12.86 -13.96 4.38
N GLU A 245 -13.73 -14.65 5.10
CA GLU A 245 -14.14 -14.24 6.43
C GLU A 245 -12.99 -13.93 7.38
N PRO A 246 -13.18 -13.01 8.34
CA PRO A 246 -12.14 -12.66 9.32
C PRO A 246 -11.79 -13.85 10.21
N TRP A 247 -10.50 -14.14 10.33
CA TRP A 247 -10.00 -15.20 11.19
C TRP A 247 -9.54 -14.63 12.54
N GLY A 248 -10.30 -14.98 13.58
CA GLY A 248 -9.97 -14.61 14.94
C GLY A 248 -10.55 -13.28 15.40
N TYR A 249 -10.47 -13.08 16.71
CA TYR A 249 -11.16 -12.00 17.41
C TYR A 249 -10.69 -10.61 16.96
N PHE A 250 -9.40 -10.40 16.84
CA PHE A 250 -8.84 -9.08 16.49
C PHE A 250 -9.12 -8.67 15.04
N ALA A 251 -9.04 -9.63 14.10
CA ALA A 251 -9.41 -9.41 12.71
C ALA A 251 -10.89 -9.06 12.58
N ASN A 252 -11.75 -9.70 13.38
CA ASN A 252 -13.18 -9.41 13.40
C ASN A 252 -13.48 -8.01 13.98
N GLN A 253 -12.82 -7.62 15.10
CA GLN A 253 -12.95 -6.26 15.65
C GLN A 253 -12.58 -5.20 14.61
N HIS A 254 -11.45 -5.38 13.92
CA HIS A 254 -11.00 -4.51 12.86
C HIS A 254 -12.03 -4.37 11.73
N SER A 255 -12.53 -5.50 11.21
CA SER A 255 -13.53 -5.52 10.15
C SER A 255 -14.82 -4.79 10.56
N ILE A 256 -15.35 -5.04 11.76
CA ILE A 256 -16.54 -4.36 12.30
C ILE A 256 -16.31 -2.86 12.43
N PHE A 257 -15.16 -2.45 12.93
CA PHE A 257 -14.84 -1.02 13.07
C PHE A 257 -14.83 -0.30 11.72
N LYS A 258 -14.15 -0.87 10.72
CA LYS A 258 -14.11 -0.29 9.36
C LYS A 258 -15.50 -0.23 8.72
N THR A 259 -16.32 -1.26 8.86
CA THR A 259 -17.71 -1.26 8.37
C THR A 259 -18.51 -0.11 8.99
N ARG A 260 -18.41 0.11 10.30
CA ARG A 260 -19.09 1.24 10.96
C ARG A 260 -18.60 2.60 10.47
N LEU A 261 -17.31 2.76 10.16
CA LEU A 261 -16.79 4.01 9.59
C LEU A 261 -17.37 4.24 8.19
N ALA A 262 -17.43 3.21 7.37
CA ALA A 262 -18.00 3.28 6.03
C ALA A 262 -19.49 3.63 6.06
N GLU A 263 -20.27 3.04 6.97
CA GLU A 263 -21.69 3.34 7.15
C GLU A 263 -21.94 4.80 7.60
N ARG A 264 -21.05 5.40 8.40
CA ARG A 264 -21.16 6.81 8.83
C ARG A 264 -20.93 7.82 7.71
N LYS A 265 -20.15 7.46 6.67
CA LYS A 265 -19.90 8.31 5.49
C LYS A 265 -20.97 8.23 4.41
N LEU A 266 -21.83 7.21 4.43
CA LEU A 266 -22.98 7.20 3.53
C LEU A 266 -23.85 8.41 3.90
N PRO A 267 -24.17 9.32 2.94
CA PRO A 267 -25.14 10.38 3.20
C PRO A 267 -26.39 9.71 3.76
N TRP A 268 -26.93 10.23 4.85
CA TRP A 268 -28.08 9.72 5.58
C TRP A 268 -29.20 9.30 4.62
N VAL A 269 -29.11 8.09 4.12
CA VAL A 269 -30.24 7.44 3.49
C VAL A 269 -31.09 7.00 4.66
N ALA A 270 -32.21 7.68 4.79
CA ALA A 270 -33.33 7.49 5.67
C ALA A 270 -33.13 6.39 6.73
N SER A 271 -33.32 6.78 7.98
CA SER A 271 -33.08 6.00 9.17
C SER A 271 -33.33 4.50 8.95
N ARG A 272 -32.56 3.65 9.61
CA ARG A 272 -32.74 2.19 9.65
C ARG A 272 -34.20 1.76 9.87
N LYS A 273 -35.04 2.65 10.41
CA LYS A 273 -36.50 2.49 10.52
C LYS A 273 -37.19 2.49 9.17
N ASP A 274 -36.75 3.31 8.20
CA ASP A 274 -37.39 3.35 6.86
C ASP A 274 -37.01 2.16 5.99
N TYR A 275 -35.81 1.59 6.21
CA TYR A 275 -35.40 0.36 5.52
C TYR A 275 -36.16 -0.86 6.03
N LEU A 276 -36.35 -0.96 7.35
CA LEU A 276 -37.10 -2.07 7.98
C LEU A 276 -38.60 -1.96 7.70
N SER A 277 -39.16 -0.76 7.59
CA SER A 277 -40.56 -0.56 7.23
C SER A 277 -40.84 -0.92 5.77
N LYS A 278 -39.87 -0.69 4.85
CA LYS A 278 -39.99 -1.06 3.43
C LYS A 278 -39.70 -2.54 3.17
N SER A 279 -38.83 -3.17 3.95
CA SER A 279 -38.48 -4.60 3.81
C SER A 279 -39.51 -5.54 4.44
N LEU A 280 -40.36 -5.06 5.31
CA LEU A 280 -41.41 -5.84 5.98
C LEU A 280 -42.79 -5.74 5.32
N GLY A 281 -42.88 -5.09 4.13
CA GLY A 281 -44.02 -5.21 3.23
C GLY A 281 -45.40 -5.15 3.89
N ARG A 282 -45.63 -4.12 4.69
CA ARG A 282 -46.99 -3.84 5.19
C ARG A 282 -47.23 -2.34 5.27
#